data_9cc49c4e7a76e94c558606dff2cb1da7
#
_entry.id   9cc49c4e7a76e94c558606dff2cb1da7
#
_cell.length_a   1.000
_cell.length_b   1.000
_cell.length_c   1.000
_cell.angle_alpha   90.00
_cell.angle_beta   90.00
_cell.angle_gamma   90.00
#
_symmetry.space_group_name_H-M   'P 1'
#
loop_
_entity.id
_entity.type
_entity.pdbx_description
1 polymer ?
#
loop_
_entity_poly.entity_id
_entity_poly.type
_entity_poly.pdbx_seq_one_letter_code
_entity_poly.pdbx_strand_id
1 'polypeptide(L)'
;MNEVLCGSLAERRRLKIIEAAERCVMKTGLHRLTLRDIAREQGGSLGNIYNYFANKEEIVEAIVERETDRFIAIAVQGGKAQGEGTLGERLREHMTSFVDAYLDSDGARVAVSIAAEAMINERVRDIIARANQRLYEVISNDVINNRQNSWPIPKAKMQAQLALSRSLLEGLRVTAIFNPGIDRKELRAVAIDRLVHGILADLSASKGVTVEELSRWP
;
A
#
# COMPACT_ATOMS: atom_id res chain seq x y z
N MET A 1 -9.24 10.46 24.22
CA MET A 1 -9.96 9.42 24.98
C MET A 1 -10.98 8.82 24.02
N ASN A 2 -10.61 7.69 23.47
CA ASN A 2 -11.31 6.60 22.76
C ASN A 2 -12.74 6.83 22.20
N GLU A 3 -12.84 7.31 20.96
CA GLU A 3 -14.07 7.24 20.16
C GLU A 3 -13.87 6.76 18.71
N VAL A 4 -12.80 6.00 18.42
CA VAL A 4 -12.48 5.52 17.05
C VAL A 4 -12.78 4.02 16.84
N LEU A 5 -13.49 3.35 17.74
CA LEU A 5 -13.79 1.91 17.65
C LEU A 5 -15.30 1.61 17.63
N CYS A 6 -16.09 2.29 16.82
CA CYS A 6 -17.51 1.99 16.66
C CYS A 6 -17.86 1.37 15.31
N GLY A 7 -17.10 0.36 14.88
CA GLY A 7 -17.58 -0.58 13.86
C GLY A 7 -18.66 -1.50 14.45
N SER A 8 -19.67 -1.85 13.65
CA SER A 8 -20.72 -2.79 14.05
C SER A 8 -20.13 -4.11 14.56
N LEU A 9 -20.89 -4.88 15.34
CA LEU A 9 -20.46 -6.22 15.78
C LEU A 9 -20.11 -7.12 14.58
N ALA A 10 -20.81 -6.94 13.46
CA ALA A 10 -20.56 -7.67 12.21
C ALA A 10 -19.21 -7.28 11.59
N GLU A 11 -18.86 -5.99 11.55
CA GLU A 11 -17.57 -5.51 11.04
C GLU A 11 -16.40 -6.00 11.89
N ARG A 12 -16.53 -5.96 13.21
CA ARG A 12 -15.51 -6.51 14.12
C ARG A 12 -15.30 -8.01 13.92
N ARG A 13 -16.37 -8.77 13.69
CA ARG A 13 -16.28 -10.22 13.38
C ARG A 13 -15.66 -10.46 12.02
N ARG A 14 -16.04 -9.68 11.00
CA ARG A 14 -15.44 -9.73 9.66
C ARG A 14 -13.93 -9.46 9.72
N LEU A 15 -13.51 -8.45 10.47
CA LEU A 15 -12.09 -8.11 10.66
C LEU A 15 -11.31 -9.27 11.32
N LYS A 16 -11.86 -9.91 12.35
CA LYS A 16 -11.22 -11.07 12.99
C LYS A 16 -11.01 -12.24 12.03
N ILE A 17 -11.92 -12.46 11.08
CA ILE A 17 -11.77 -13.49 10.04
C ILE A 17 -10.62 -13.12 9.11
N ILE A 18 -10.54 -11.86 8.68
CA ILE A 18 -9.46 -11.35 7.80
C ILE A 18 -8.10 -11.52 8.49
N GLU A 19 -7.97 -11.11 9.75
CA GLU A 19 -6.73 -11.26 10.53
C GLU A 19 -6.32 -12.73 10.72
N ALA A 20 -7.29 -13.63 10.94
CA ALA A 20 -7.01 -15.06 11.01
C ALA A 20 -6.54 -15.61 9.65
N ALA A 21 -7.14 -15.14 8.55
CA ALA A 21 -6.71 -15.53 7.22
C ALA A 21 -5.27 -15.08 6.92
N GLU A 22 -4.90 -13.85 7.29
CA GLU A 22 -3.53 -13.35 7.14
C GLU A 22 -2.52 -14.19 7.94
N ARG A 23 -2.85 -14.54 9.19
CA ARG A 23 -1.99 -15.45 9.98
C ARG A 23 -1.85 -16.82 9.33
N CYS A 24 -2.92 -17.37 8.73
CA CYS A 24 -2.85 -18.61 7.98
C CYS A 24 -1.98 -18.48 6.72
N VAL A 25 -2.14 -17.38 5.95
CA VAL A 25 -1.32 -17.09 4.76
C VAL A 25 0.16 -17.02 5.14
N MET A 26 0.51 -16.37 6.23
CA MET A 26 1.90 -16.30 6.72
C MET A 26 2.48 -17.67 7.09
N LYS A 27 1.65 -18.59 7.58
CA LYS A 27 2.08 -19.93 7.99
C LYS A 27 2.26 -20.91 6.82
N THR A 28 1.31 -20.90 5.87
CA THR A 28 1.20 -21.95 4.84
C THR A 28 1.14 -21.46 3.40
N GLY A 29 1.12 -20.15 3.20
CA GLY A 29 0.90 -19.51 1.90
C GLY A 29 -0.58 -19.51 1.47
N LEU A 30 -0.93 -18.62 0.55
CA LEU A 30 -2.31 -18.47 0.08
C LEU A 30 -2.81 -19.69 -0.68
N HIS A 31 -1.94 -20.35 -1.46
CA HIS A 31 -2.32 -21.52 -2.26
C HIS A 31 -2.96 -22.64 -1.42
N ARG A 32 -2.40 -22.90 -0.24
CA ARG A 32 -2.88 -23.97 0.67
C ARG A 32 -4.00 -23.51 1.62
N LEU A 33 -4.33 -22.24 1.65
CA LEU A 33 -5.34 -21.70 2.55
C LEU A 33 -6.71 -22.28 2.28
N THR A 34 -7.37 -22.77 3.33
CA THR A 34 -8.77 -23.20 3.29
C THR A 34 -9.62 -22.43 4.32
N LEU A 35 -10.94 -22.34 4.07
CA LEU A 35 -11.85 -21.70 5.03
C LEU A 35 -11.88 -22.46 6.39
N ARG A 36 -11.58 -23.76 6.38
CA ARG A 36 -11.46 -24.57 7.62
C ARG A 36 -10.26 -24.17 8.44
N ASP A 37 -9.13 -23.85 7.80
CA ASP A 37 -7.93 -23.39 8.51
C ASP A 37 -8.19 -22.04 9.17
N ILE A 38 -8.86 -21.13 8.46
CA ILE A 38 -9.26 -19.82 9.00
C ILE A 38 -10.21 -20.01 10.20
N ALA A 39 -11.21 -20.87 10.08
CA ALA A 39 -12.14 -21.14 11.18
C ALA A 39 -11.41 -21.66 12.42
N ARG A 40 -10.45 -22.58 12.24
CA ARG A 40 -9.62 -23.13 13.31
C ARG A 40 -8.73 -22.05 13.93
N GLU A 41 -8.06 -21.23 13.11
CA GLU A 41 -7.19 -20.14 13.58
C GLU A 41 -7.96 -19.07 14.37
N GLN A 42 -9.21 -18.80 13.99
CA GLN A 42 -10.09 -17.86 14.67
C GLN A 42 -10.69 -18.43 15.97
N GLY A 43 -10.68 -19.75 16.16
CA GLY A 43 -11.38 -20.43 17.24
C GLY A 43 -12.91 -20.50 17.05
N GLY A 44 -13.36 -20.49 15.78
CA GLY A 44 -14.78 -20.53 15.41
C GLY A 44 -15.16 -21.74 14.54
N SER A 45 -16.40 -21.74 14.05
CA SER A 45 -16.90 -22.76 13.12
C SER A 45 -16.82 -22.32 11.67
N LEU A 46 -16.77 -23.29 10.75
CA LEU A 46 -16.82 -23.02 9.32
C LEU A 46 -18.12 -22.29 8.93
N GLY A 47 -19.26 -22.62 9.57
CA GLY A 47 -20.53 -21.92 9.36
C GLY A 47 -20.45 -20.45 9.73
N ASN A 48 -19.68 -20.10 10.76
CA ASN A 48 -19.45 -18.69 11.11
C ASN A 48 -18.68 -17.94 10.00
N ILE A 49 -17.74 -18.61 9.31
CA ILE A 49 -17.04 -17.99 8.17
C ILE A 49 -18.00 -17.71 7.02
N TYR A 50 -18.86 -18.68 6.68
CA TYR A 50 -19.84 -18.54 5.58
C TYR A 50 -20.88 -17.44 5.80
N ASN A 51 -21.12 -17.01 7.05
CA ASN A 51 -21.99 -15.86 7.33
C ASN A 51 -21.39 -14.52 6.84
N TYR A 52 -20.08 -14.46 6.56
CA TYR A 52 -19.36 -13.24 6.20
C TYR A 52 -18.65 -13.30 4.85
N PHE A 53 -18.28 -14.50 4.38
CA PHE A 53 -17.54 -14.73 3.15
C PHE A 53 -17.99 -16.01 2.49
N ALA A 54 -18.43 -15.94 1.24
CA ALA A 54 -18.91 -17.10 0.50
C ALA A 54 -17.79 -18.05 0.06
N ASN A 55 -16.57 -17.51 -0.14
CA ASN A 55 -15.42 -18.26 -0.62
C ASN A 55 -14.09 -17.62 -0.19
N LYS A 56 -12.99 -18.29 -0.56
CA LYS A 56 -11.64 -17.82 -0.25
C LYS A 56 -11.30 -16.50 -0.94
N GLU A 57 -11.75 -16.33 -2.18
CA GLU A 57 -11.47 -15.15 -2.99
C GLU A 57 -12.06 -13.87 -2.37
N GLU A 58 -13.24 -13.95 -1.78
CA GLU A 58 -13.84 -12.81 -1.05
C GLU A 58 -13.01 -12.40 0.19
N ILE A 59 -12.36 -13.37 0.85
CA ILE A 59 -11.44 -13.06 1.96
C ILE A 59 -10.16 -12.41 1.41
N VAL A 60 -9.64 -12.91 0.30
CA VAL A 60 -8.47 -12.30 -0.37
C VAL A 60 -8.80 -10.87 -0.81
N GLU A 61 -9.98 -10.65 -1.40
CA GLU A 61 -10.45 -9.32 -1.79
C GLU A 61 -10.50 -8.38 -0.57
N ALA A 62 -11.04 -8.84 0.55
CA ALA A 62 -11.10 -8.05 1.78
C ALA A 62 -9.71 -7.72 2.37
N ILE A 63 -8.73 -8.63 2.25
CA ILE A 63 -7.33 -8.36 2.64
C ILE A 63 -6.74 -7.27 1.74
N VAL A 64 -6.89 -7.42 0.42
CA VAL A 64 -6.37 -6.48 -0.58
C VAL A 64 -7.03 -5.11 -0.44
N GLU A 65 -8.35 -5.06 -0.25
CA GLU A 65 -9.08 -3.80 -0.01
C GLU A 65 -8.58 -3.08 1.23
N ARG A 66 -8.40 -3.79 2.35
CA ARG A 66 -7.90 -3.19 3.59
C ARG A 66 -6.50 -2.60 3.43
N GLU A 67 -5.62 -3.30 2.73
CA GLU A 67 -4.28 -2.78 2.43
C GLU A 67 -4.35 -1.56 1.50
N THR A 68 -5.20 -1.62 0.48
CA THR A 68 -5.41 -0.51 -0.44
C THR A 68 -5.95 0.73 0.28
N ASP A 69 -6.93 0.57 1.18
CA ASP A 69 -7.46 1.66 1.99
C ASP A 69 -6.38 2.29 2.88
N ARG A 70 -5.49 1.46 3.45
CA ARG A 70 -4.33 1.96 4.21
C ARG A 70 -3.42 2.83 3.35
N PHE A 71 -3.09 2.40 2.13
CA PHE A 71 -2.24 3.19 1.22
C PHE A 71 -2.95 4.44 0.72
N ILE A 72 -4.25 4.38 0.45
CA ILE A 72 -5.06 5.56 0.12
C ILE A 72 -5.04 6.56 1.27
N ALA A 73 -5.20 6.10 2.51
CA ALA A 73 -5.14 6.98 3.68
C ALA A 73 -3.79 7.68 3.79
N ILE A 74 -2.68 6.96 3.59
CA ILE A 74 -1.33 7.56 3.56
C ILE A 74 -1.24 8.61 2.44
N ALA A 75 -1.70 8.27 1.23
CA ALA A 75 -1.66 9.17 0.08
C ALA A 75 -2.42 10.47 0.34
N VAL A 76 -3.66 10.36 0.83
CA VAL A 76 -4.54 11.52 1.10
C VAL A 76 -4.04 12.36 2.26
N GLN A 77 -3.47 11.76 3.31
CA GLN A 77 -2.88 12.50 4.43
C GLN A 77 -1.69 13.34 3.98
N GLY A 78 -0.80 12.79 3.17
CA GLY A 78 0.33 13.53 2.61
C GLY A 78 -0.07 14.68 1.68
N GLY A 79 -1.16 14.51 0.92
CA GLY A 79 -1.71 15.57 0.08
C GLY A 79 -2.35 16.73 0.87
N LYS A 80 -2.89 16.45 2.07
CA LYS A 80 -3.50 17.45 2.96
C LYS A 80 -2.49 18.19 3.85
N ALA A 81 -1.26 17.69 3.93
CA ALA A 81 -0.21 18.33 4.72
C ALA A 81 0.20 19.67 4.06
N GLN A 82 -0.64 20.70 4.23
CA GLN A 82 -0.23 22.11 4.22
C GLN A 82 0.58 22.36 5.51
N GLY A 83 1.63 21.50 5.70
CA GLY A 83 2.47 21.55 6.89
C GLY A 83 3.47 22.70 6.80
N GLU A 84 3.92 23.14 7.95
CA GLU A 84 5.13 23.95 8.05
C GLU A 84 6.30 23.17 7.44
N GLY A 85 7.19 23.86 6.73
CA GLY A 85 8.37 23.26 6.12
C GLY A 85 8.40 23.33 4.59
N THR A 86 9.53 22.95 4.06
CA THR A 86 9.81 22.97 2.62
C THR A 86 9.14 21.79 1.88
N LEU A 87 8.96 21.93 0.58
CA LEU A 87 8.44 20.85 -0.26
C LEU A 87 9.26 19.54 -0.10
N GLY A 88 10.59 19.68 0.02
CA GLY A 88 11.48 18.52 0.21
C GLY A 88 11.22 17.80 1.54
N GLU A 89 11.00 18.55 2.62
CA GLU A 89 10.68 17.98 3.95
C GLU A 89 9.32 17.28 3.95
N ARG A 90 8.30 17.91 3.39
CA ARG A 90 6.95 17.31 3.28
C ARG A 90 6.94 16.05 2.43
N LEU A 91 7.65 16.04 1.30
CA LEU A 91 7.79 14.84 0.47
C LEU A 91 8.53 13.72 1.23
N ARG A 92 9.55 14.07 1.99
CA ARG A 92 10.30 13.10 2.80
C ARG A 92 9.41 12.45 3.86
N GLU A 93 8.65 13.23 4.60
CA GLU A 93 7.70 12.73 5.59
C GLU A 93 6.67 11.80 4.95
N HIS A 94 6.11 12.22 3.81
CA HIS A 94 5.13 11.44 3.08
C HIS A 94 5.71 10.12 2.56
N MET A 95 6.89 10.14 1.93
CA MET A 95 7.55 8.93 1.44
C MET A 95 8.00 8.01 2.57
N THR A 96 8.35 8.57 3.73
CA THR A 96 8.63 7.80 4.94
C THR A 96 7.45 6.91 5.32
N SER A 97 6.24 7.46 5.36
CA SER A 97 5.03 6.71 5.68
C SER A 97 4.75 5.56 4.70
N PHE A 98 5.00 5.78 3.40
CA PHE A 98 4.88 4.72 2.39
C PHE A 98 5.95 3.63 2.58
N VAL A 99 7.22 4.03 2.69
CA VAL A 99 8.32 3.06 2.85
C VAL A 99 8.12 2.21 4.09
N ASP A 100 7.70 2.80 5.21
CA ASP A 100 7.44 2.07 6.45
C ASP A 100 6.28 1.07 6.29
N ALA A 101 5.21 1.47 5.59
CA ALA A 101 4.09 0.58 5.31
C ALA A 101 4.48 -0.61 4.42
N TYR A 102 5.41 -0.42 3.46
CA TYR A 102 5.90 -1.49 2.60
C TYR A 102 6.97 -2.38 3.27
N LEU A 103 7.73 -1.85 4.23
CA LEU A 103 8.72 -2.61 5.01
C LEU A 103 8.13 -3.37 6.20
N ASP A 104 6.82 -3.20 6.48
CA ASP A 104 6.12 -4.02 7.46
C ASP A 104 6.22 -5.51 7.08
N SER A 105 6.91 -6.29 7.93
CA SER A 105 7.32 -7.66 7.61
C SER A 105 6.15 -8.62 7.42
N ASP A 106 5.08 -8.46 8.20
CA ASP A 106 3.93 -9.37 8.16
C ASP A 106 3.05 -9.03 6.95
N GLY A 107 2.75 -7.76 6.74
CA GLY A 107 2.06 -7.28 5.55
C GLY A 107 2.80 -7.62 4.25
N ALA A 108 4.15 -7.51 4.24
CA ALA A 108 4.96 -7.88 3.10
C ALA A 108 4.82 -9.37 2.72
N ARG A 109 4.85 -10.28 3.71
CA ARG A 109 4.71 -11.74 3.47
C ARG A 109 3.34 -12.09 2.90
N VAL A 110 2.28 -11.48 3.43
CA VAL A 110 0.90 -11.66 2.94
C VAL A 110 0.80 -11.15 1.50
N ALA A 111 1.27 -9.94 1.21
CA ALA A 111 1.21 -9.33 -0.11
C ALA A 111 1.97 -10.14 -1.16
N VAL A 112 3.19 -10.61 -0.86
CA VAL A 112 3.97 -11.46 -1.76
C VAL A 112 3.27 -12.79 -2.01
N SER A 113 2.65 -13.40 -0.99
CA SER A 113 1.88 -14.63 -1.16
C SER A 113 0.64 -14.45 -2.04
N ILE A 114 -0.06 -13.32 -1.92
CA ILE A 114 -1.19 -12.96 -2.78
C ILE A 114 -0.72 -12.70 -4.22
N ALA A 115 0.39 -11.99 -4.41
CA ALA A 115 0.97 -11.74 -5.72
C ALA A 115 1.39 -13.03 -6.42
N ALA A 116 1.99 -13.99 -5.70
CA ALA A 116 2.35 -15.30 -6.23
C ALA A 116 1.11 -16.09 -6.70
N GLU A 117 0.02 -16.08 -5.93
CA GLU A 117 -1.24 -16.72 -6.33
C GLU A 117 -1.85 -16.07 -7.57
N ALA A 118 -1.75 -14.76 -7.72
CA ALA A 118 -2.25 -14.02 -8.88
C ALA A 118 -1.57 -14.43 -10.20
N MET A 119 -0.38 -15.03 -10.14
CA MET A 119 0.31 -15.56 -11.35
C MET A 119 -0.43 -16.75 -11.96
N ILE A 120 -1.21 -17.49 -11.17
CA ILE A 120 -1.90 -18.71 -11.59
C ILE A 120 -3.44 -18.65 -11.42
N ASN A 121 -3.95 -17.69 -10.65
CA ASN A 121 -5.38 -17.52 -10.36
C ASN A 121 -5.86 -16.18 -10.92
N GLU A 122 -6.66 -16.23 -11.99
CA GLU A 122 -7.19 -15.03 -12.66
C GLU A 122 -8.07 -14.20 -11.74
N ARG A 123 -8.88 -14.80 -10.88
CA ARG A 123 -9.75 -14.05 -9.95
C ARG A 123 -8.91 -13.23 -8.97
N VAL A 124 -7.83 -13.79 -8.44
CA VAL A 124 -6.91 -13.06 -7.56
C VAL A 124 -6.18 -11.95 -8.33
N ARG A 125 -5.80 -12.20 -9.58
CA ARG A 125 -5.22 -11.19 -10.48
C ARG A 125 -6.16 -10.01 -10.69
N ASP A 126 -7.43 -10.26 -10.95
CA ASP A 126 -8.45 -9.23 -11.15
C ASP A 126 -8.70 -8.41 -9.89
N ILE A 127 -8.69 -9.03 -8.71
CA ILE A 127 -8.78 -8.35 -7.41
C ILE A 127 -7.63 -7.34 -7.27
N ILE A 128 -6.39 -7.78 -7.50
CA ILE A 128 -5.22 -6.89 -7.44
C ILE A 128 -5.31 -5.79 -8.50
N ALA A 129 -5.72 -6.10 -9.72
CA ALA A 129 -5.84 -5.11 -10.80
C ALA A 129 -6.83 -4.00 -10.44
N ARG A 130 -8.01 -4.35 -9.91
CA ARG A 130 -9.00 -3.36 -9.44
C ARG A 130 -8.48 -2.51 -8.29
N ALA A 131 -7.83 -3.12 -7.31
CA ALA A 131 -7.24 -2.41 -6.17
C ALA A 131 -6.15 -1.42 -6.63
N ASN A 132 -5.30 -1.82 -7.57
CA ASN A 132 -4.27 -0.99 -8.16
C ASN A 132 -4.86 0.19 -8.93
N GLN A 133 -5.90 -0.06 -9.71
CA GLN A 133 -6.59 0.98 -10.46
C GLN A 133 -7.23 2.02 -9.51
N ARG A 134 -7.88 1.56 -8.44
CA ARG A 134 -8.47 2.43 -7.42
C ARG A 134 -7.42 3.30 -6.72
N LEU A 135 -6.30 2.70 -6.30
CA LEU A 135 -5.20 3.44 -5.66
C LEU A 135 -4.62 4.49 -6.63
N TYR A 136 -4.41 4.09 -7.89
CA TYR A 136 -3.92 4.99 -8.93
C TYR A 136 -4.87 6.19 -9.14
N GLU A 137 -6.18 5.94 -9.25
CA GLU A 137 -7.17 6.99 -9.45
C GLU A 137 -7.18 7.99 -8.29
N VAL A 138 -7.14 7.52 -7.05
CA VAL A 138 -7.10 8.40 -5.88
C VAL A 138 -5.83 9.24 -5.87
N ILE A 139 -4.65 8.63 -6.06
CA ILE A 139 -3.39 9.36 -6.07
C ILE A 139 -3.35 10.36 -7.23
N SER A 140 -3.78 9.96 -8.43
CA SER A 140 -3.79 10.84 -9.60
C SER A 140 -4.74 12.02 -9.40
N ASN A 141 -5.94 11.78 -8.86
CA ASN A 141 -6.91 12.83 -8.58
C ASN A 141 -6.41 13.79 -7.50
N ASP A 142 -5.80 13.27 -6.44
CA ASP A 142 -5.24 14.11 -5.37
C ASP A 142 -4.09 14.98 -5.90
N VAL A 143 -3.18 14.39 -6.67
CA VAL A 143 -2.06 15.11 -7.31
C VAL A 143 -2.55 16.15 -8.32
N ILE A 144 -3.60 15.85 -9.11
CA ILE A 144 -4.10 16.75 -10.15
C ILE A 144 -5.00 17.85 -9.57
N ASN A 145 -5.91 17.50 -8.65
CA ASN A 145 -6.99 18.39 -8.22
C ASN A 145 -6.66 19.22 -6.99
N ASN A 146 -5.79 18.77 -6.09
CA ASN A 146 -5.50 19.46 -4.84
C ASN A 146 -4.34 20.46 -4.93
N ARG A 147 -3.63 20.55 -6.06
CA ARG A 147 -2.54 21.51 -6.21
C ARG A 147 -3.00 22.63 -7.13
N GLN A 148 -3.22 23.80 -6.57
CA GLN A 148 -3.50 25.08 -7.26
C GLN A 148 -2.45 25.45 -8.32
N ASN A 149 -1.41 24.66 -8.46
CA ASN A 149 -0.40 24.74 -9.51
C ASN A 149 -0.54 23.51 -10.38
N SER A 150 -1.23 23.65 -11.51
CA SER A 150 -1.29 22.66 -12.58
C SER A 150 0.12 22.10 -12.86
N TRP A 151 0.27 20.81 -12.56
CA TRP A 151 1.51 20.10 -12.91
C TRP A 151 1.44 19.78 -14.40
N PRO A 152 2.27 20.38 -15.23
CA PRO A 152 2.22 20.18 -16.66
C PRO A 152 2.87 18.85 -17.08
N ILE A 153 2.63 17.79 -16.31
CA ILE A 153 3.13 16.45 -16.61
C ILE A 153 2.04 15.73 -17.41
N PRO A 154 2.33 15.25 -18.62
CA PRO A 154 1.39 14.45 -19.39
C PRO A 154 0.92 13.23 -18.59
N LYS A 155 -0.39 12.94 -18.67
CA LYS A 155 -1.03 11.83 -17.92
C LYS A 155 -0.26 10.50 -18.05
N ALA A 156 0.17 10.15 -19.28
CA ALA A 156 0.93 8.93 -19.52
C ALA A 156 2.29 8.91 -18.80
N LYS A 157 2.98 10.05 -18.72
CA LYS A 157 4.24 10.17 -17.97
C LYS A 157 4.01 10.01 -16.48
N MET A 158 2.98 10.64 -15.93
CA MET A 158 2.61 10.50 -14.52
C MET A 158 2.24 9.05 -14.17
N GLN A 159 1.50 8.37 -15.06
CA GLN A 159 1.20 6.94 -14.88
C GLN A 159 2.46 6.09 -14.81
N ALA A 160 3.40 6.31 -15.71
CA ALA A 160 4.68 5.58 -15.74
C ALA A 160 5.51 5.84 -14.47
N GLN A 161 5.54 7.08 -13.98
CA GLN A 161 6.26 7.46 -12.75
C GLN A 161 5.65 6.81 -11.51
N LEU A 162 4.32 6.81 -11.37
CA LEU A 162 3.63 6.14 -10.27
C LEU A 162 3.86 4.63 -10.33
N ALA A 163 3.82 4.03 -11.52
CA ALA A 163 4.12 2.61 -11.71
C ALA A 163 5.56 2.27 -11.32
N LEU A 164 6.54 3.11 -11.68
CA LEU A 164 7.94 2.92 -11.32
C LEU A 164 8.17 3.06 -9.81
N SER A 165 7.62 4.11 -9.19
CA SER A 165 7.70 4.31 -7.73
C SER A 165 7.11 3.13 -6.98
N ARG A 166 5.97 2.62 -7.45
CA ARG A 166 5.36 1.43 -6.90
C ARG A 166 6.23 0.18 -7.07
N SER A 167 6.83 -0.01 -8.25
CA SER A 167 7.74 -1.14 -8.49
C SER A 167 8.92 -1.13 -7.52
N LEU A 168 9.47 0.05 -7.20
CA LEU A 168 10.50 0.21 -6.19
C LEU A 168 9.99 -0.21 -4.80
N LEU A 169 8.82 0.28 -4.40
CA LEU A 169 8.20 -0.04 -3.11
C LEU A 169 7.88 -1.55 -2.98
N GLU A 170 7.31 -2.18 -4.02
CA GLU A 170 7.09 -3.63 -4.04
C GLU A 170 8.41 -4.41 -3.97
N GLY A 171 9.46 -3.91 -4.66
CA GLY A 171 10.81 -4.46 -4.57
C GLY A 171 11.38 -4.44 -3.15
N LEU A 172 11.06 -3.42 -2.33
CA LEU A 172 11.49 -3.37 -0.93
C LEU A 172 10.90 -4.53 -0.11
N ARG A 173 9.64 -4.90 -0.33
CA ARG A 173 9.00 -6.05 0.32
C ARG A 173 9.76 -7.35 0.04
N VAL A 174 10.04 -7.57 -1.24
CA VAL A 174 10.76 -8.77 -1.70
C VAL A 174 12.18 -8.78 -1.12
N THR A 175 12.88 -7.65 -1.19
CA THR A 175 14.24 -7.49 -0.66
C THR A 175 14.28 -7.74 0.84
N ALA A 176 13.34 -7.20 1.61
CA ALA A 176 13.28 -7.38 3.06
C ALA A 176 13.02 -8.83 3.48
N ILE A 177 12.33 -9.63 2.64
CA ILE A 177 12.05 -11.05 2.89
C ILE A 177 13.26 -11.93 2.52
N PHE A 178 13.84 -11.69 1.33
CA PHE A 178 14.87 -12.59 0.78
C PHE A 178 16.30 -12.25 1.20
N ASN A 179 16.53 -11.05 1.77
CA ASN A 179 17.83 -10.61 2.23
C ASN A 179 17.82 -10.31 3.75
N PRO A 180 17.76 -11.33 4.62
CA PRO A 180 17.63 -11.11 6.07
C PRO A 180 18.85 -10.42 6.69
N GLY A 181 20.00 -10.42 6.00
CA GLY A 181 21.22 -9.73 6.43
C GLY A 181 21.34 -8.27 5.98
N ILE A 182 20.36 -7.75 5.21
CA ILE A 182 20.41 -6.35 4.79
C ILE A 182 20.14 -5.41 5.98
N ASP A 183 20.90 -4.34 6.09
CA ASP A 183 20.60 -3.30 7.05
C ASP A 183 19.29 -2.59 6.65
N ARG A 184 18.22 -2.89 7.38
CA ARG A 184 16.89 -2.33 7.11
C ARG A 184 16.82 -0.82 7.32
N LYS A 185 17.63 -0.29 8.23
CA LYS A 185 17.68 1.17 8.49
C LYS A 185 18.28 1.89 7.29
N GLU A 186 19.39 1.37 6.78
CA GLU A 186 20.02 1.91 5.57
C GLU A 186 19.15 1.71 4.33
N LEU A 187 18.56 0.53 4.15
CA LEU A 187 17.63 0.28 3.04
C LEU A 187 16.46 1.29 3.05
N ARG A 188 15.88 1.52 4.22
CA ARG A 188 14.81 2.51 4.42
C ARG A 188 15.25 3.92 4.04
N ALA A 189 16.41 4.35 4.55
CA ALA A 189 16.94 5.70 4.28
C ALA A 189 17.19 5.92 2.79
N VAL A 190 17.88 4.98 2.14
CA VAL A 190 18.16 5.04 0.71
C VAL A 190 16.87 5.02 -0.13
N ALA A 191 15.88 4.22 0.24
CA ALA A 191 14.60 4.15 -0.48
C ALA A 191 13.85 5.50 -0.41
N ILE A 192 13.77 6.12 0.77
CA ILE A 192 13.15 7.43 0.96
C ILE A 192 13.88 8.47 0.11
N ASP A 193 15.20 8.53 0.17
CA ASP A 193 16.00 9.49 -0.59
C ASP A 193 15.78 9.35 -2.10
N ARG A 194 15.75 8.13 -2.62
CA ARG A 194 15.52 7.86 -4.05
C ARG A 194 14.13 8.26 -4.51
N LEU A 195 13.10 7.97 -3.72
CA LEU A 195 11.73 8.36 -4.03
C LEU A 195 11.56 9.88 -4.02
N VAL A 196 12.04 10.55 -2.99
CA VAL A 196 11.97 12.02 -2.88
C VAL A 196 12.73 12.68 -4.02
N HIS A 197 13.98 12.26 -4.27
CA HIS A 197 14.77 12.82 -5.36
C HIS A 197 14.13 12.60 -6.73
N GLY A 198 13.59 11.41 -6.99
CA GLY A 198 12.89 11.12 -8.24
C GLY A 198 11.68 12.04 -8.46
N ILE A 199 10.84 12.23 -7.43
CA ILE A 199 9.69 13.13 -7.50
C ILE A 199 10.14 14.58 -7.73
N LEU A 200 11.13 15.05 -6.98
CA LEU A 200 11.66 16.41 -7.15
C LEU A 200 12.30 16.63 -8.52
N ALA A 201 13.03 15.65 -9.06
CA ALA A 201 13.64 15.72 -10.39
C ALA A 201 12.60 15.84 -11.51
N ASP A 202 11.52 15.05 -11.42
CA ASP A 202 10.43 15.12 -12.38
C ASP A 202 9.70 16.47 -12.35
N LEU A 203 9.54 17.01 -11.14
CA LEU A 203 8.93 18.31 -10.92
C LEU A 203 9.81 19.46 -11.42
N SER A 204 11.09 19.44 -11.09
CA SER A 204 12.04 20.45 -11.49
C SER A 204 12.13 20.54 -13.03
N ALA A 205 12.17 19.39 -13.70
CA ALA A 205 12.15 19.32 -15.16
C ALA A 205 10.87 19.95 -15.77
N SER A 206 9.72 19.81 -15.10
CA SER A 206 8.45 20.38 -15.57
C SER A 206 8.32 21.88 -15.32
N LYS A 207 9.03 22.42 -14.32
CA LYS A 207 8.99 23.82 -13.90
C LYS A 207 10.16 24.66 -14.44
N GLY A 208 11.18 24.02 -15.01
CA GLY A 208 12.39 24.69 -15.49
C GLY A 208 13.24 25.28 -14.36
N VAL A 209 13.18 24.69 -13.17
CA VAL A 209 13.99 25.07 -11.98
C VAL A 209 14.89 23.92 -11.60
N THR A 210 15.89 24.16 -10.76
CA THR A 210 16.74 23.09 -10.23
C THR A 210 16.02 22.29 -9.12
N VAL A 211 16.47 21.05 -8.90
CA VAL A 211 15.95 20.22 -7.79
C VAL A 211 16.18 20.90 -6.44
N GLU A 212 17.32 21.56 -6.27
CA GLU A 212 17.67 22.25 -5.03
C GLU A 212 16.76 23.46 -4.76
N GLU A 213 16.50 24.29 -5.75
CA GLU A 213 15.54 25.39 -5.65
C GLU A 213 14.15 24.88 -5.32
N LEU A 214 13.68 23.87 -6.06
CA LEU A 214 12.34 23.30 -5.86
C LEU A 214 12.17 22.69 -4.47
N SER A 215 13.20 22.01 -3.95
CA SER A 215 13.13 21.35 -2.64
C SER A 215 12.92 22.33 -1.49
N ARG A 216 13.32 23.60 -1.67
CA ARG A 216 13.19 24.70 -0.69
C ARG A 216 11.87 25.47 -0.80
N TRP A 217 11.01 25.16 -1.76
CA TRP A 217 9.73 25.85 -1.88
C TRP A 217 8.84 25.58 -0.65
N PRO A 218 8.10 26.60 -0.20
CA PRO A 218 7.17 26.49 0.92
C PRO A 218 5.97 25.61 0.63
#